data_ef371c01202bb0770744ea5845a7dabf
#
_entry.id   ef371c01202bb0770744ea5845a7dabf
#
_cell.length_a   1.000
_cell.length_b   1.000
_cell.length_c   1.000
_cell.angle_alpha   90.00
_cell.angle_beta   90.00
_cell.angle_gamma   90.00
#
_symmetry.space_group_name_H-M   'P 1'
#
loop_
_entity.id
_entity.type
_entity.pdbx_description
1 polymer ?
#
loop_
_entity_poly.entity_id
_entity_poly.type
_entity_poly.pdbx_seq_one_letter_code
_entity_poly.pdbx_strand_id
1 'polypeptide(L)'
;MVRVTTMLASVTLLTRNARAATPALAVLALGFSLVPIVLLHLLTIETMNPVRDVISDYVFPDGGAVLLGCASLSLAAASLLARQVLLANGLPRLSLESVLLALWAAGLVVATFFPTDPTRFESSFSGAVHRYAGATMFVSLPLAGWLLARRYREATALRWLSLAAGIASFAFLLAHLPLLENSVPEFLGLFERVLYALLYAELFALVAVAKSEVDA
;
A
#
# COMPACT_ATOMS: atom_id res chain seq x y z
N MET A 1 6.01 44.04 -20.02
CA MET A 1 7.05 43.15 -19.53
C MET A 1 6.90 42.77 -18.06
N VAL A 2 6.61 43.69 -17.12
CA VAL A 2 6.46 43.45 -15.67
C VAL A 2 5.36 42.45 -15.28
N ARG A 3 4.20 42.40 -15.96
CA ARG A 3 3.08 41.47 -15.64
C ARG A 3 3.41 39.98 -15.93
N VAL A 4 4.20 39.69 -16.94
CA VAL A 4 4.58 38.33 -17.30
C VAL A 4 5.56 37.74 -16.29
N THR A 5 6.52 38.54 -15.84
CA THR A 5 7.50 38.15 -14.79
C THR A 5 6.84 37.87 -13.46
N THR A 6 5.83 38.69 -13.07
CA THR A 6 5.09 38.47 -11.82
C THR A 6 4.23 37.21 -11.89
N MET A 7 3.59 36.94 -13.02
CA MET A 7 2.79 35.73 -13.22
C MET A 7 3.66 34.46 -13.21
N LEU A 8 4.82 34.49 -13.85
CA LEU A 8 5.77 33.37 -13.82
C LEU A 8 6.31 33.12 -12.41
N ALA A 9 6.65 34.17 -11.66
CA ALA A 9 7.08 34.06 -10.27
C ALA A 9 5.98 33.45 -9.36
N SER A 10 4.72 33.87 -9.54
CA SER A 10 3.58 33.31 -8.78
C SER A 10 3.34 31.85 -9.10
N VAL A 11 3.42 31.43 -10.36
CA VAL A 11 3.29 30.03 -10.78
C VAL A 11 4.43 29.18 -10.20
N THR A 12 5.67 29.68 -10.22
CA THR A 12 6.82 28.98 -9.65
C THR A 12 6.70 28.82 -8.13
N LEU A 13 6.22 29.81 -7.42
CA LEU A 13 5.97 29.74 -5.97
C LEU A 13 4.86 28.73 -5.63
N LEU A 14 3.76 28.73 -6.37
CA LEU A 14 2.66 27.77 -6.18
C LEU A 14 3.10 26.33 -6.44
N THR A 15 3.88 26.09 -7.50
CA THR A 15 4.40 24.75 -7.80
C THR A 15 5.43 24.29 -6.76
N ARG A 16 6.27 25.18 -6.24
CA ARG A 16 7.23 24.88 -5.17
C ARG A 16 6.52 24.53 -3.86
N ASN A 17 5.50 25.31 -3.47
CA ASN A 17 4.71 25.03 -2.28
C ASN A 17 3.93 23.73 -2.39
N ALA A 18 3.37 23.41 -3.55
CA ALA A 18 2.69 22.14 -3.80
C ALA A 18 3.67 20.95 -3.68
N ARG A 19 4.88 21.06 -4.21
CA ARG A 19 5.91 20.01 -4.08
C ARG A 19 6.31 19.77 -2.63
N ALA A 20 6.49 20.83 -1.85
CA ALA A 20 6.84 20.71 -0.43
C ALA A 20 5.72 20.11 0.43
N ALA A 21 4.44 20.34 0.08
CA ALA A 21 3.31 19.81 0.82
C ALA A 21 3.00 18.33 0.53
N THR A 22 3.36 17.82 -0.65
CA THR A 22 3.00 16.47 -1.07
C THR A 22 3.53 15.34 -0.17
N PRO A 23 4.78 15.37 0.33
CA PRO A 23 5.28 14.35 1.28
C PRO A 23 4.50 14.35 2.60
N ALA A 24 4.16 15.53 3.13
CA ALA A 24 3.36 15.64 4.35
C ALA A 24 1.95 15.07 4.15
N LEU A 25 1.32 15.36 3.02
CA LEU A 25 0.02 14.78 2.65
C LEU A 25 0.08 13.26 2.51
N ALA A 26 1.16 12.72 1.96
CA ALA A 26 1.35 11.26 1.87
C ALA A 26 1.45 10.63 3.26
N VAL A 27 2.21 11.21 4.19
CA VAL A 27 2.30 10.73 5.58
C VAL A 27 0.94 10.80 6.29
N LEU A 28 0.22 11.92 6.13
CA LEU A 28 -1.13 12.07 6.72
C LEU A 28 -2.12 11.05 6.15
N ALA A 29 -2.10 10.81 4.86
CA ALA A 29 -2.96 9.81 4.22
C ALA A 29 -2.62 8.39 4.68
N LEU A 30 -1.32 8.05 4.83
CA LEU A 30 -0.88 6.77 5.42
C LEU A 30 -1.38 6.63 6.86
N GLY A 31 -1.22 7.65 7.69
CA GLY A 31 -1.74 7.63 9.07
C GLY A 31 -3.26 7.52 9.10
N PHE A 32 -3.96 8.25 8.24
CA PHE A 32 -5.42 8.21 8.16
C PHE A 32 -5.94 6.83 7.74
N SER A 33 -5.25 6.13 6.84
CA SER A 33 -5.66 4.79 6.40
C SER A 33 -5.63 3.73 7.51
N LEU A 34 -4.87 3.96 8.60
CA LEU A 34 -4.85 3.08 9.78
C LEU A 34 -6.10 3.25 10.66
N VAL A 35 -6.74 4.41 10.64
CA VAL A 35 -7.90 4.68 11.52
C VAL A 35 -9.07 3.72 11.24
N PRO A 36 -9.54 3.53 10.00
CA PRO A 36 -10.61 2.57 9.72
C PRO A 36 -10.22 1.12 10.07
N ILE A 37 -8.94 0.73 9.90
CA ILE A 37 -8.47 -0.61 10.28
C ILE A 37 -8.53 -0.82 11.80
N VAL A 38 -8.10 0.17 12.58
CA VAL A 38 -8.19 0.10 14.05
C VAL A 38 -9.65 0.04 14.50
N LEU A 39 -10.51 0.91 13.95
CA LEU A 39 -11.94 0.90 14.24
C LEU A 39 -12.57 -0.46 13.90
N LEU A 40 -12.24 -1.02 12.75
CA LEU A 40 -12.74 -2.31 12.31
C LEU A 40 -12.40 -3.42 13.32
N HIS A 41 -11.15 -3.49 13.79
CA HIS A 41 -10.72 -4.45 14.80
C HIS A 41 -11.44 -4.25 16.16
N LEU A 42 -11.68 -3.01 16.56
CA LEU A 42 -12.39 -2.70 17.81
C LEU A 42 -13.86 -3.07 17.73
N LEU A 43 -14.51 -2.79 16.61
CA LEU A 43 -15.94 -3.04 16.41
C LEU A 43 -16.27 -4.53 16.21
N THR A 44 -15.30 -5.33 15.76
CA THR A 44 -15.50 -6.76 15.46
C THR A 44 -14.78 -7.69 16.44
N ILE A 45 -14.31 -7.18 17.58
CA ILE A 45 -13.49 -7.93 18.55
C ILE A 45 -14.18 -9.19 19.09
N GLU A 46 -15.51 -9.21 19.13
CA GLU A 46 -16.29 -10.35 19.61
C GLU A 46 -16.62 -11.37 18.51
N THR A 47 -16.53 -10.98 17.24
CA THR A 47 -16.96 -11.79 16.10
C THR A 47 -15.81 -12.28 15.21
N MET A 48 -14.68 -11.58 15.23
CA MET A 48 -13.51 -11.88 14.41
C MET A 48 -12.28 -12.18 15.28
N ASN A 49 -11.54 -13.22 14.90
CA ASN A 49 -10.30 -13.58 15.58
C ASN A 49 -9.09 -13.08 14.78
N PRO A 50 -8.40 -12.02 15.25
CA PRO A 50 -7.29 -11.42 14.48
C PRO A 50 -6.08 -12.34 14.29
N VAL A 51 -6.00 -13.45 15.02
CA VAL A 51 -4.93 -14.45 14.83
C VAL A 51 -5.25 -15.35 13.65
N ARG A 52 -6.52 -15.73 13.47
CA ARG A 52 -6.96 -16.68 12.43
C ARG A 52 -7.52 -15.99 11.20
N ASP A 53 -8.39 -14.99 11.39
CA ASP A 53 -9.13 -14.37 10.31
C ASP A 53 -8.25 -13.33 9.60
N VAL A 54 -8.15 -13.42 8.30
CA VAL A 54 -7.36 -12.49 7.48
C VAL A 54 -8.06 -11.13 7.37
N ILE A 55 -7.32 -10.08 7.05
CA ILE A 55 -7.84 -8.70 6.98
C ILE A 55 -8.96 -8.59 5.94
N SER A 56 -8.86 -9.32 4.83
CA SER A 56 -9.90 -9.33 3.80
C SER A 56 -11.24 -9.90 4.27
N ASP A 57 -11.26 -10.77 5.28
CA ASP A 57 -12.49 -11.34 5.83
C ASP A 57 -13.32 -10.31 6.62
N TYR A 58 -12.69 -9.22 7.05
CA TYR A 58 -13.38 -8.11 7.72
C TYR A 58 -14.35 -7.34 6.80
N VAL A 59 -14.45 -7.71 5.54
CA VAL A 59 -15.50 -7.23 4.63
C VAL A 59 -16.90 -7.72 5.01
N PHE A 60 -17.02 -8.87 5.70
CA PHE A 60 -18.30 -9.53 5.96
C PHE A 60 -19.10 -8.97 7.17
N PRO A 61 -18.50 -8.58 8.31
CA PRO A 61 -19.24 -7.95 9.39
C PRO A 61 -19.93 -6.65 8.96
N ASP A 62 -21.01 -6.27 9.67
CA ASP A 62 -21.76 -5.05 9.44
C ASP A 62 -20.84 -3.81 9.45
N GLY A 63 -20.89 -3.01 8.39
CA GLY A 63 -20.01 -1.85 8.20
C GLY A 63 -18.58 -2.18 7.77
N GLY A 64 -18.18 -3.46 7.77
CA GLY A 64 -16.83 -3.92 7.47
C GLY A 64 -16.38 -3.52 6.07
N ALA A 65 -17.23 -3.74 5.06
CA ALA A 65 -16.92 -3.36 3.67
C ALA A 65 -16.61 -1.85 3.53
N VAL A 66 -17.33 -0.99 4.25
CA VAL A 66 -17.12 0.46 4.21
C VAL A 66 -15.78 0.83 4.86
N LEU A 67 -15.51 0.33 6.07
CA LEU A 67 -14.28 0.64 6.79
C LEU A 67 -13.04 0.09 6.07
N LEU A 68 -13.10 -1.15 5.61
CA LEU A 68 -12.01 -1.76 4.85
C LEU A 68 -11.78 -1.04 3.52
N GLY A 69 -12.86 -0.66 2.83
CA GLY A 69 -12.79 0.14 1.61
C GLY A 69 -12.17 1.52 1.85
N CYS A 70 -12.57 2.22 2.91
CA CYS A 70 -11.97 3.51 3.29
C CYS A 70 -10.47 3.36 3.59
N ALA A 71 -10.06 2.31 4.31
CA ALA A 71 -8.65 2.04 4.59
C ALA A 71 -7.86 1.80 3.29
N SER A 72 -8.34 0.89 2.44
CA SER A 72 -7.66 0.50 1.20
C SER A 72 -7.55 1.66 0.21
N LEU A 73 -8.62 2.44 0.02
CA LEU A 73 -8.60 3.59 -0.88
C LEU A 73 -7.71 4.72 -0.36
N SER A 74 -7.69 4.97 0.97
CA SER A 74 -6.78 5.94 1.58
C SER A 74 -5.33 5.51 1.42
N LEU A 75 -5.04 4.22 1.60
CA LEU A 75 -3.70 3.65 1.41
C LEU A 75 -3.25 3.74 -0.06
N ALA A 76 -4.15 3.46 -1.00
CA ALA A 76 -3.87 3.63 -2.42
C ALA A 76 -3.57 5.11 -2.77
N ALA A 77 -4.36 6.04 -2.25
CA ALA A 77 -4.15 7.48 -2.44
C ALA A 77 -2.80 7.94 -1.86
N ALA A 78 -2.44 7.49 -0.65
CA ALA A 78 -1.16 7.79 -0.02
C ALA A 78 0.02 7.29 -0.85
N SER A 79 -0.09 6.06 -1.39
CA SER A 79 0.94 5.46 -2.24
C SER A 79 1.11 6.23 -3.55
N LEU A 80 0.01 6.68 -4.16
CA LEU A 80 0.06 7.52 -5.36
C LEU A 80 0.64 8.90 -5.08
N LEU A 81 0.38 9.50 -3.91
CA LEU A 81 1.03 10.75 -3.50
C LEU A 81 2.54 10.57 -3.36
N ALA A 82 2.99 9.49 -2.69
CA ALA A 82 4.42 9.17 -2.60
C ALA A 82 5.07 8.99 -3.98
N ARG A 83 4.39 8.26 -4.88
CA ARG A 83 4.81 8.12 -6.27
C ARG A 83 4.92 9.47 -6.98
N GLN A 84 3.95 10.38 -6.79
CA GLN A 84 4.00 11.72 -7.42
C GLN A 84 5.20 12.54 -6.94
N VAL A 85 5.60 12.43 -5.66
CA VAL A 85 6.80 13.07 -5.16
C VAL A 85 8.04 12.54 -5.89
N LEU A 86 8.18 11.23 -6.03
CA LEU A 86 9.29 10.62 -6.75
C LEU A 86 9.33 11.06 -8.21
N LEU A 87 8.17 11.12 -8.90
CA LEU A 87 8.08 11.61 -10.28
C LEU A 87 8.50 13.09 -10.41
N ALA A 88 8.11 13.92 -9.44
CA ALA A 88 8.50 15.33 -9.40
C ALA A 88 10.01 15.52 -9.19
N ASN A 89 10.66 14.52 -8.56
CA ASN A 89 12.11 14.48 -8.32
C ASN A 89 12.87 13.67 -9.37
N GLY A 90 12.30 13.47 -10.55
CA GLY A 90 12.99 12.92 -11.70
C GLY A 90 12.90 11.42 -11.89
N LEU A 91 12.08 10.70 -11.11
CA LEU A 91 11.79 9.31 -11.41
C LEU A 91 11.01 9.23 -12.74
N PRO A 92 11.44 8.46 -13.75
CA PRO A 92 10.72 8.36 -15.01
C PRO A 92 9.33 7.74 -14.81
N ARG A 93 8.30 8.28 -15.48
CA ARG A 93 6.91 7.82 -15.33
C ARG A 93 6.70 6.35 -15.68
N LEU A 94 7.46 5.84 -16.64
CA LEU A 94 7.41 4.46 -17.13
C LEU A 94 8.58 3.61 -16.61
N SER A 95 9.32 4.08 -15.59
CA SER A 95 10.28 3.21 -14.92
C SER A 95 9.57 2.06 -14.23
N LEU A 96 10.26 0.94 -14.07
CA LEU A 96 9.69 -0.25 -13.45
C LEU A 96 9.19 0.04 -12.04
N GLU A 97 9.93 0.82 -11.25
CA GLU A 97 9.56 1.24 -9.90
C GLU A 97 8.24 2.02 -9.89
N SER A 98 8.11 2.97 -10.83
CA SER A 98 6.90 3.80 -10.97
C SER A 98 5.68 2.98 -11.38
N VAL A 99 5.84 2.01 -12.28
CA VAL A 99 4.77 1.09 -12.71
C VAL A 99 4.37 0.17 -11.55
N LEU A 100 5.32 -0.40 -10.81
CA LEU A 100 5.05 -1.27 -9.67
C LEU A 100 4.29 -0.53 -8.55
N LEU A 101 4.63 0.72 -8.24
CA LEU A 101 3.87 1.55 -7.30
C LEU A 101 2.43 1.81 -7.78
N ALA A 102 2.24 1.99 -9.09
CA ALA A 102 0.90 2.12 -9.66
C ALA A 102 0.10 0.81 -9.60
N LEU A 103 0.75 -0.34 -9.83
CA LEU A 103 0.14 -1.67 -9.72
C LEU A 103 -0.27 -1.98 -8.27
N TRP A 104 0.56 -1.63 -7.29
CA TRP A 104 0.21 -1.72 -5.87
C TRP A 104 -1.09 -0.94 -5.58
N ALA A 105 -1.14 0.35 -5.95
CA ALA A 105 -2.32 1.17 -5.72
C ALA A 105 -3.55 0.66 -6.49
N ALA A 106 -3.38 0.20 -7.72
CA ALA A 106 -4.45 -0.41 -8.52
C ALA A 106 -4.98 -1.69 -7.88
N GLY A 107 -4.10 -2.54 -7.33
CA GLY A 107 -4.47 -3.76 -6.61
C GLY A 107 -5.36 -3.46 -5.41
N LEU A 108 -5.01 -2.44 -4.60
CA LEU A 108 -5.84 -1.99 -3.46
C LEU A 108 -7.23 -1.52 -3.91
N VAL A 109 -7.30 -0.73 -4.99
CA VAL A 109 -8.58 -0.27 -5.55
C VAL A 109 -9.40 -1.45 -6.05
N VAL A 110 -8.81 -2.36 -6.83
CA VAL A 110 -9.53 -3.53 -7.36
C VAL A 110 -10.01 -4.43 -6.23
N ALA A 111 -9.16 -4.73 -5.23
CA ALA A 111 -9.54 -5.55 -4.08
C ALA A 111 -10.70 -4.93 -3.25
N THR A 112 -10.83 -3.60 -3.26
CA THR A 112 -11.96 -2.90 -2.61
C THR A 112 -13.29 -3.17 -3.30
N PHE A 113 -13.32 -3.20 -4.63
CA PHE A 113 -14.57 -3.37 -5.40
C PHE A 113 -14.90 -4.83 -5.70
N PHE A 114 -13.95 -5.74 -5.51
CA PHE A 114 -14.12 -7.18 -5.67
C PHE A 114 -13.80 -7.87 -4.34
N PRO A 115 -14.79 -8.04 -3.45
CA PRO A 115 -14.59 -8.67 -2.15
C PRO A 115 -14.16 -10.13 -2.30
N THR A 116 -13.46 -10.64 -1.27
CA THR A 116 -13.06 -12.03 -1.16
C THR A 116 -14.28 -12.96 -1.03
N ASP A 117 -14.08 -14.25 -1.25
CA ASP A 117 -15.11 -15.26 -1.02
C ASP A 117 -15.26 -15.52 0.51
N PRO A 118 -16.50 -15.81 1.01
CA PRO A 118 -16.74 -16.07 2.44
C PRO A 118 -16.01 -17.31 2.95
N THR A 119 -15.74 -18.26 2.08
CA THR A 119 -15.01 -19.46 2.42
C THR A 119 -13.91 -19.72 1.38
N ARG A 120 -12.86 -20.44 1.80
CA ARG A 120 -11.74 -20.80 0.92
C ARG A 120 -12.11 -21.80 -0.17
N PHE A 121 -13.21 -22.53 0.03
CA PHE A 121 -13.70 -23.54 -0.90
C PHE A 121 -14.57 -22.96 -2.01
N GLU A 122 -15.01 -21.71 -1.86
CA GLU A 122 -15.75 -21.00 -2.88
C GLU A 122 -14.79 -20.35 -3.88
N SER A 123 -15.19 -20.33 -5.14
CA SER A 123 -14.43 -19.68 -6.21
C SER A 123 -15.37 -18.87 -7.08
N SER A 124 -15.75 -17.68 -6.59
CA SER A 124 -16.52 -16.73 -7.39
C SER A 124 -15.59 -15.91 -8.31
N PHE A 125 -16.19 -15.24 -9.30
CA PHE A 125 -15.44 -14.29 -10.12
C PHE A 125 -14.85 -13.15 -9.25
N SER A 126 -15.63 -12.62 -8.29
CA SER A 126 -15.16 -11.59 -7.36
C SER A 126 -13.96 -12.05 -6.55
N GLY A 127 -14.07 -13.21 -5.90
CA GLY A 127 -12.98 -13.77 -5.11
C GLY A 127 -11.73 -14.09 -5.94
N ALA A 128 -11.90 -14.54 -7.19
CA ALA A 128 -10.77 -14.74 -8.09
C ALA A 128 -10.06 -13.41 -8.41
N VAL A 129 -10.81 -12.37 -8.76
CA VAL A 129 -10.25 -11.02 -9.01
C VAL A 129 -9.56 -10.49 -7.76
N HIS A 130 -10.17 -10.65 -6.57
CA HIS A 130 -9.58 -10.26 -5.29
C HIS A 130 -8.21 -10.92 -5.06
N ARG A 131 -8.14 -12.23 -5.23
CA ARG A 131 -6.88 -13.00 -5.06
C ARG A 131 -5.77 -12.53 -6.00
N TYR A 132 -6.08 -12.29 -7.28
CA TYR A 132 -5.09 -11.78 -8.25
C TYR A 132 -4.69 -10.34 -7.95
N ALA A 133 -5.62 -9.49 -7.52
CA ALA A 133 -5.33 -8.12 -7.08
C ALA A 133 -4.40 -8.15 -5.85
N GLY A 134 -4.71 -8.98 -4.83
CA GLY A 134 -3.87 -9.21 -3.66
C GLY A 134 -2.47 -9.70 -4.01
N ALA A 135 -2.37 -10.72 -4.87
CA ALA A 135 -1.08 -11.22 -5.32
C ALA A 135 -0.25 -10.13 -6.03
N THR A 136 -0.91 -9.35 -6.90
CA THR A 136 -0.26 -8.24 -7.62
C THR A 136 0.27 -7.21 -6.64
N MET A 137 -0.51 -6.78 -5.64
CA MET A 137 -0.06 -5.78 -4.68
C MET A 137 1.05 -6.31 -3.76
N PHE A 138 0.95 -7.53 -3.25
CA PHE A 138 1.96 -8.10 -2.36
C PHE A 138 3.32 -8.34 -3.05
N VAL A 139 3.34 -8.50 -4.37
CA VAL A 139 4.59 -8.57 -5.14
C VAL A 139 5.11 -7.19 -5.52
N SER A 140 4.21 -6.28 -5.94
CA SER A 140 4.63 -5.02 -6.58
C SER A 140 5.25 -4.03 -5.61
N LEU A 141 4.72 -3.85 -4.39
CA LEU A 141 5.28 -2.88 -3.44
C LEU A 141 6.70 -3.27 -2.96
N PRO A 142 6.95 -4.51 -2.46
CA PRO A 142 8.30 -4.89 -2.04
C PRO A 142 9.34 -4.81 -3.17
N LEU A 143 8.93 -5.18 -4.39
CA LEU A 143 9.81 -5.08 -5.55
C LEU A 143 10.11 -3.62 -5.92
N ALA A 144 9.09 -2.74 -5.87
CA ALA A 144 9.27 -1.30 -6.10
C ALA A 144 10.24 -0.69 -5.08
N GLY A 145 10.04 -0.97 -3.78
CA GLY A 145 10.91 -0.46 -2.72
C GLY A 145 12.33 -0.98 -2.83
N TRP A 146 12.51 -2.27 -3.17
CA TRP A 146 13.83 -2.84 -3.41
C TRP A 146 14.57 -2.14 -4.57
N LEU A 147 13.90 -1.89 -5.70
CA LEU A 147 14.47 -1.20 -6.85
C LEU A 147 14.80 0.26 -6.52
N LEU A 148 13.91 0.96 -5.81
CA LEU A 148 14.14 2.33 -5.34
C LEU A 148 15.32 2.39 -4.37
N ALA A 149 15.44 1.45 -3.44
CA ALA A 149 16.58 1.38 -2.52
C ALA A 149 17.92 1.10 -3.23
N ARG A 150 17.90 0.48 -4.40
CA ARG A 150 19.10 0.34 -5.25
C ARG A 150 19.44 1.62 -6.01
N ARG A 151 18.42 2.40 -6.36
CA ARG A 151 18.57 3.69 -7.03
C ARG A 151 19.07 4.76 -6.05
N TYR A 152 18.50 4.81 -4.84
CA TYR A 152 18.87 5.74 -3.77
C TYR A 152 19.76 5.04 -2.76
N ARG A 153 21.08 5.10 -2.94
CA ARG A 153 22.07 4.28 -2.22
C ARG A 153 22.02 4.41 -0.69
N GLU A 154 21.54 5.52 -0.17
CA GLU A 154 21.44 5.81 1.27
C GLU A 154 20.14 5.29 1.90
N ALA A 155 19.22 4.73 1.10
CA ALA A 155 17.94 4.20 1.56
C ALA A 155 18.06 2.80 2.21
N THR A 156 18.95 2.64 3.17
CA THR A 156 19.23 1.35 3.82
C THR A 156 18.00 0.76 4.51
N ALA A 157 17.22 1.60 5.21
CA ALA A 157 15.98 1.16 5.87
C ALA A 157 14.97 0.63 4.86
N LEU A 158 14.72 1.36 3.76
CA LEU A 158 13.84 0.94 2.68
C LEU A 158 14.28 -0.42 2.11
N ARG A 159 15.59 -0.61 1.89
CA ARG A 159 16.13 -1.87 1.37
C ARG A 159 15.78 -3.07 2.25
N TRP A 160 16.00 -2.96 3.56
CA TRP A 160 15.74 -4.07 4.48
C TRP A 160 14.25 -4.32 4.70
N LEU A 161 13.44 -3.26 4.75
CA LEU A 161 11.99 -3.36 4.84
C LEU A 161 11.42 -4.03 3.59
N SER A 162 11.85 -3.64 2.39
CA SER A 162 11.41 -4.27 1.14
C SER A 162 11.81 -5.74 1.06
N LEU A 163 13.00 -6.09 1.53
CA LEU A 163 13.42 -7.50 1.59
C LEU A 163 12.54 -8.31 2.57
N ALA A 164 12.32 -7.78 3.77
CA ALA A 164 11.49 -8.43 4.78
C ALA A 164 10.02 -8.55 4.30
N ALA A 165 9.45 -7.47 3.74
CA ALA A 165 8.11 -7.47 3.16
C ALA A 165 8.01 -8.46 1.98
N GLY A 166 9.03 -8.53 1.12
CA GLY A 166 9.07 -9.47 0.00
C GLY A 166 9.08 -10.93 0.44
N ILE A 167 9.89 -11.27 1.45
CA ILE A 167 9.92 -12.62 2.03
C ILE A 167 8.57 -12.96 2.68
N ALA A 168 8.00 -12.04 3.46
CA ALA A 168 6.70 -12.23 4.09
C ALA A 168 5.58 -12.36 3.04
N SER A 169 5.57 -11.52 2.00
CA SER A 169 4.63 -11.62 0.87
C SER A 169 4.71 -12.97 0.17
N PHE A 170 5.92 -13.43 -0.15
CA PHE A 170 6.12 -14.71 -0.79
C PHE A 170 5.59 -15.87 0.07
N ALA A 171 5.91 -15.88 1.37
CA ALA A 171 5.43 -16.91 2.29
C ALA A 171 3.90 -16.86 2.46
N PHE A 172 3.29 -15.65 2.52
CA PHE A 172 1.84 -15.48 2.59
C PHE A 172 1.15 -15.99 1.32
N LEU A 173 1.69 -15.67 0.14
CA LEU A 173 1.15 -16.15 -1.13
C LEU A 173 1.28 -17.67 -1.29
N LEU A 174 2.39 -18.26 -0.82
CA LEU A 174 2.55 -19.73 -0.80
C LEU A 174 1.47 -20.40 0.06
N ALA A 175 1.12 -19.83 1.22
CA ALA A 175 0.07 -20.36 2.09
C ALA A 175 -1.34 -20.35 1.45
N HIS A 176 -1.51 -19.61 0.36
CA HIS A 176 -2.76 -19.55 -0.42
C HIS A 176 -2.77 -20.44 -1.67
N LEU A 177 -1.72 -21.24 -1.89
CA LEU A 177 -1.72 -22.20 -3.00
C LEU A 177 -2.63 -23.39 -2.68
N PRO A 178 -3.45 -23.87 -3.65
CA PRO A 178 -4.35 -25.00 -3.46
C PRO A 178 -3.66 -26.28 -2.96
N LEU A 179 -2.39 -26.46 -3.29
CA LEU A 179 -1.59 -27.61 -2.83
C LEU A 179 -1.35 -27.63 -1.32
N LEU A 180 -1.49 -26.48 -0.64
CA LEU A 180 -1.25 -26.29 0.79
C LEU A 180 -2.54 -26.00 1.59
N GLU A 181 -3.71 -26.06 0.95
CA GLU A 181 -5.00 -25.72 1.56
C GLU A 181 -5.30 -26.52 2.85
N ASN A 182 -4.86 -27.78 2.92
CA ASN A 182 -5.02 -28.61 4.13
C ASN A 182 -4.01 -28.29 5.25
N SER A 183 -3.06 -27.40 4.99
CA SER A 183 -1.97 -27.05 5.91
C SER A 183 -1.94 -25.57 6.28
N VAL A 184 -3.06 -24.86 6.04
CA VAL A 184 -3.10 -23.41 6.32
C VAL A 184 -2.89 -23.17 7.81
N PRO A 185 -1.90 -22.34 8.17
CA PRO A 185 -1.60 -22.07 9.57
C PRO A 185 -2.79 -21.44 10.30
N GLU A 186 -3.09 -21.91 11.51
CA GLU A 186 -4.12 -21.32 12.39
C GLU A 186 -3.84 -19.84 12.74
N PHE A 187 -2.63 -19.35 12.45
CA PHE A 187 -2.19 -17.98 12.70
C PHE A 187 -2.08 -17.14 11.42
N LEU A 188 -2.78 -17.52 10.34
CA LEU A 188 -2.68 -16.81 9.06
C LEU A 188 -3.10 -15.34 9.16
N GLY A 189 -4.12 -15.03 9.96
CA GLY A 189 -4.55 -13.66 10.20
C GLY A 189 -3.47 -12.81 10.87
N LEU A 190 -2.77 -13.37 11.89
CA LEU A 190 -1.63 -12.69 12.52
C LEU A 190 -0.49 -12.48 11.51
N PHE A 191 -0.23 -13.48 10.68
CA PHE A 191 0.81 -13.38 9.66
C PHE A 191 0.52 -12.27 8.65
N GLU A 192 -0.72 -12.15 8.17
CA GLU A 192 -1.12 -11.08 7.28
C GLU A 192 -0.95 -9.69 7.95
N ARG A 193 -1.27 -9.55 9.24
CA ARG A 193 -1.07 -8.30 9.98
C ARG A 193 0.40 -7.91 10.10
N VAL A 194 1.27 -8.88 10.36
CA VAL A 194 2.74 -8.65 10.34
C VAL A 194 3.20 -8.22 8.94
N LEU A 195 2.70 -8.88 7.90
CA LEU A 195 2.96 -8.49 6.52
C LEU A 195 2.51 -7.04 6.25
N TYR A 196 1.26 -6.67 6.59
CA TYR A 196 0.80 -5.29 6.42
C TYR A 196 1.60 -4.28 7.24
N ALA A 197 2.03 -4.62 8.46
CA ALA A 197 2.92 -3.76 9.25
C ALA A 197 4.25 -3.49 8.53
N LEU A 198 4.83 -4.50 7.90
CA LEU A 198 6.04 -4.35 7.07
C LEU A 198 5.78 -3.49 5.83
N LEU A 199 4.65 -3.69 5.13
CA LEU A 199 4.28 -2.89 3.95
C LEU A 199 4.02 -1.43 4.32
N TYR A 200 3.37 -1.15 5.45
CA TYR A 200 3.22 0.22 5.97
C TYR A 200 4.57 0.86 6.31
N ALA A 201 5.45 0.13 7.03
CA ALA A 201 6.78 0.60 7.35
C ALA A 201 7.60 0.89 6.07
N GLU A 202 7.47 0.06 5.05
CA GLU A 202 8.07 0.26 3.74
C GLU A 202 7.55 1.54 3.05
N LEU A 203 6.23 1.78 3.07
CA LEU A 203 5.63 3.00 2.51
C LEU A 203 6.09 4.25 3.25
N PHE A 204 6.18 4.23 4.59
CA PHE A 204 6.73 5.34 5.36
C PHE A 204 8.19 5.60 5.01
N ALA A 205 9.02 4.55 4.88
CA ALA A 205 10.41 4.67 4.46
C ALA A 205 10.53 5.22 3.02
N LEU A 206 9.64 4.79 2.12
CA LEU A 206 9.57 5.30 0.75
C LEU A 206 9.23 6.80 0.71
N VAL A 207 8.26 7.26 1.52
CA VAL A 207 7.93 8.69 1.62
C VAL A 207 9.10 9.48 2.21
N ALA A 208 9.84 8.91 3.18
CA ALA A 208 11.02 9.55 3.75
C ALA A 208 12.12 9.74 2.70
N VAL A 209 12.40 8.72 1.88
CA VAL A 209 13.34 8.80 0.75
C VAL A 209 12.85 9.83 -0.27
N ALA A 210 11.57 9.81 -0.63
CA ALA A 210 11.01 10.78 -1.56
C ALA A 210 11.12 12.23 -1.05
N LYS A 211 11.03 12.45 0.28
CA LYS A 211 11.21 13.75 0.91
C LYS A 211 12.66 14.21 0.89
N SER A 212 13.62 13.35 1.21
CA SER A 212 15.05 13.72 1.21
C SER A 212 15.52 14.21 -0.17
N GLU A 213 14.94 13.69 -1.24
CA GLU A 213 15.19 14.14 -2.61
C GLU A 213 14.58 15.53 -2.93
N VAL A 214 13.59 15.99 -2.15
CA VAL A 214 13.02 17.35 -2.27
C VAL A 214 13.91 18.38 -1.59
N ASP A 215 14.55 17.97 -0.48
CA ASP A 215 15.35 18.85 0.39
C ASP A 215 16.82 18.97 -0.08
N ALA A 216 17.26 18.12 -1.03
CA ALA A 216 18.60 18.11 -1.63
C ALA A 216 18.69 19.01 -2.88
#